data_62fbe4a9845698626db4f4753e39da3b
#
_entry.id   62fbe4a9845698626db4f4753e39da3b
#
_cell.length_a   1.000
_cell.length_b   1.000
_cell.length_c   1.000
_cell.angle_alpha   90.00
_cell.angle_beta   90.00
_cell.angle_gamma   90.00
#
_symmetry.space_group_name_H-M   'P 1'
#
loop_
_entity.id
_entity.type
_entity.pdbx_description
1 polymer ?
#
loop_
_entity_poly.entity_id
_entity_poly.type
_entity_poly.pdbx_seq_one_letter_code
_entity_poly.pdbx_strand_id
1 'polypeptide(L)'
;MMYKNTVKLVLSNFHLVWKILAYMILTTLVIIGLAYACSLPILEVLTEQGFSKQFVDLFVNFSRSFNIYEFMANGVSLIDLFIQIIVANIANLWLYIVLFLVIIILIRAFFAGFYAFSATNVLYYYMGSNIRYGFTHSLFALFKTNIKYQLCSLLIVFPINCAFMVALYFLLRWFVISEGLLILAPIAVFFIAILLFSLKITFFSGWIPAIVVFECGVWKGLKKGIKAVLRRFYRSFSTSVFVILSIIILNVMCAVCTFGASVLITIPLSSLIVLVYNMVMFYLSQGMRFYVDNEQVVTPKRLEETDGLGGLKYII
;
A
#
# COMPACT_ATOMS: atom_id res chain seq x y z
N MET A 1 17.61 -11.51 8.07
CA MET A 1 17.71 -10.51 9.14
C MET A 1 16.62 -9.43 9.02
N MET A 2 16.49 -8.71 7.88
CA MET A 2 15.51 -7.63 7.70
C MET A 2 14.06 -8.08 7.94
N TYR A 3 13.61 -9.15 7.30
CA TYR A 3 12.25 -9.72 7.48
C TYR A 3 11.99 -10.16 8.94
N LYS A 4 12.93 -10.87 9.58
CA LYS A 4 12.79 -11.30 10.98
C LYS A 4 12.59 -10.12 11.93
N ASN A 5 13.35 -9.03 11.73
CA ASN A 5 13.23 -7.83 12.56
C ASN A 5 11.90 -7.11 12.30
N THR A 6 11.42 -7.11 11.05
CA THR A 6 10.09 -6.57 10.71
C THR A 6 9.00 -7.30 11.48
N VAL A 7 8.99 -8.64 11.45
CA VAL A 7 7.97 -9.44 12.15
C VAL A 7 8.01 -9.19 13.66
N LYS A 8 9.19 -9.20 14.27
CA LYS A 8 9.33 -8.93 15.71
C LYS A 8 8.82 -7.55 16.11
N LEU A 9 9.18 -6.50 15.34
CA LEU A 9 8.70 -5.14 15.58
C LEU A 9 7.19 -4.99 15.40
N VAL A 10 6.58 -5.70 14.45
CA VAL A 10 5.13 -5.75 14.30
C VAL A 10 4.48 -6.34 15.55
N LEU A 11 5.02 -7.46 16.06
CA LEU A 11 4.49 -8.10 17.26
C LEU A 11 4.64 -7.19 18.50
N SER A 12 5.79 -6.56 18.68
CA SER A 12 6.04 -5.62 19.81
C SER A 12 5.12 -4.38 19.73
N ASN A 13 4.68 -4.00 18.55
CA ASN A 13 3.82 -2.82 18.31
C ASN A 13 2.42 -3.19 17.82
N PHE A 14 1.94 -4.40 18.10
CA PHE A 14 0.65 -4.90 17.61
C PHE A 14 -0.54 -3.99 18.00
N HIS A 15 -0.45 -3.30 19.13
CA HIS A 15 -1.46 -2.33 19.56
C HIS A 15 -1.74 -1.21 18.52
N LEU A 16 -0.79 -0.93 17.60
CA LEU A 16 -1.00 0.02 16.51
C LEU A 16 -2.02 -0.47 15.48
N VAL A 17 -2.21 -1.79 15.34
CA VAL A 17 -3.21 -2.37 14.42
C VAL A 17 -4.60 -1.83 14.75
N TRP A 18 -4.98 -1.81 16.03
CA TRP A 18 -6.28 -1.31 16.46
C TRP A 18 -6.46 0.19 16.21
N LYS A 19 -5.40 0.98 16.37
CA LYS A 19 -5.44 2.42 16.10
C LYS A 19 -5.57 2.71 14.61
N ILE A 20 -4.86 1.93 13.78
CA ILE A 20 -4.97 2.01 12.31
C ILE A 20 -6.36 1.54 11.87
N LEU A 21 -6.91 0.47 12.48
CA LEU A 21 -8.24 -0.03 12.19
C LEU A 21 -9.31 1.04 12.46
N ALA A 22 -9.31 1.63 13.65
CA ALA A 22 -10.26 2.69 14.02
C ALA A 22 -10.17 3.87 13.03
N TYR A 23 -8.95 4.28 12.68
CA TYR A 23 -8.72 5.32 11.71
C TYR A 23 -9.27 4.95 10.31
N MET A 24 -9.01 3.71 9.84
CA MET A 24 -9.50 3.24 8.55
C MET A 24 -11.03 3.16 8.49
N ILE A 25 -11.69 2.71 9.56
CA ILE A 25 -13.17 2.66 9.63
C ILE A 25 -13.74 4.08 9.47
N LEU A 26 -13.26 5.04 10.26
CA LEU A 26 -13.73 6.43 10.20
C LEU A 26 -13.55 7.03 8.81
N THR A 27 -12.36 6.86 8.22
CA THR A 27 -12.06 7.39 6.88
C THR A 27 -12.88 6.71 5.80
N THR A 28 -13.09 5.40 5.89
CA THR A 28 -13.88 4.63 4.92
C THR A 28 -15.35 5.08 4.93
N LEU A 29 -15.94 5.31 6.10
CA LEU A 29 -17.32 5.80 6.21
C LEU A 29 -17.49 7.17 5.54
N VAL A 30 -16.54 8.10 5.75
CA VAL A 30 -16.58 9.43 5.11
C VAL A 30 -16.39 9.29 3.58
N ILE A 31 -15.45 8.43 3.14
CA ILE A 31 -15.19 8.20 1.71
C ILE A 31 -16.41 7.62 1.01
N ILE A 32 -17.02 6.57 1.58
CA ILE A 32 -18.20 5.93 0.99
C ILE A 32 -19.36 6.93 0.85
N GLY A 33 -19.63 7.73 1.90
CA GLY A 33 -20.71 8.70 1.86
C GLY A 33 -20.52 9.76 0.77
N LEU A 34 -19.32 10.32 0.64
CA LEU A 34 -19.03 11.33 -0.38
C LEU A 34 -18.94 10.73 -1.80
N ALA A 35 -18.32 9.56 -1.93
CA ALA A 35 -18.19 8.89 -3.23
C ALA A 35 -19.55 8.46 -3.77
N TYR A 36 -20.43 7.94 -2.92
CA TYR A 36 -21.79 7.55 -3.29
C TYR A 36 -22.57 8.72 -3.88
N ALA A 37 -22.61 9.87 -3.18
CA ALA A 37 -23.33 11.05 -3.67
C ALA A 37 -22.87 11.52 -5.06
N CYS A 38 -21.56 11.43 -5.36
CA CYS A 38 -21.00 11.86 -6.65
C CYS A 38 -21.07 10.79 -7.74
N SER A 39 -21.22 9.51 -7.36
CA SER A 39 -21.27 8.42 -8.34
C SER A 39 -22.68 8.11 -8.85
N LEU A 40 -23.75 8.60 -8.18
CA LEU A 40 -25.12 8.31 -8.57
C LEU A 40 -25.41 8.53 -10.06
N PRO A 41 -25.11 9.69 -10.68
CA PRO A 41 -25.40 9.90 -12.10
C PRO A 41 -24.61 8.98 -13.03
N ILE A 42 -23.40 8.59 -12.62
CA ILE A 42 -22.57 7.65 -13.39
C ILE A 42 -23.17 6.24 -13.29
N LEU A 43 -23.62 5.84 -12.10
CA LEU A 43 -24.26 4.54 -11.84
C LEU A 43 -25.59 4.41 -12.58
N GLU A 44 -26.38 5.47 -12.66
CA GLU A 44 -27.63 5.49 -13.42
C GLU A 44 -27.37 5.16 -14.89
N VAL A 45 -26.46 5.87 -15.55
CA VAL A 45 -26.08 5.63 -16.95
C VAL A 45 -25.54 4.20 -17.15
N LEU A 46 -24.69 3.71 -16.25
CA LEU A 46 -24.14 2.35 -16.32
C LEU A 46 -25.24 1.28 -16.16
N THR A 47 -26.24 1.55 -15.32
CA THR A 47 -27.35 0.62 -15.08
C THR A 47 -28.32 0.60 -16.26
N GLU A 48 -28.66 1.76 -16.83
CA GLU A 48 -29.51 1.88 -18.00
C GLU A 48 -28.90 1.16 -19.24
N GLN A 49 -27.58 1.18 -19.37
CA GLN A 49 -26.87 0.50 -20.46
C GLN A 49 -26.52 -0.96 -20.16
N GLY A 50 -27.06 -1.54 -19.07
CA GLY A 50 -26.94 -2.96 -18.76
C GLY A 50 -25.58 -3.39 -18.21
N PHE A 51 -24.65 -2.47 -17.94
CA PHE A 51 -23.34 -2.78 -17.36
C PHE A 51 -23.47 -3.49 -16.01
N SER A 52 -24.34 -3.01 -15.14
CA SER A 52 -24.54 -3.59 -13.80
C SER A 52 -24.98 -5.06 -13.87
N LYS A 53 -25.82 -5.41 -14.84
CA LYS A 53 -26.25 -6.79 -15.07
C LYS A 53 -25.10 -7.67 -15.54
N GLN A 54 -24.34 -7.23 -16.53
CA GLN A 54 -23.19 -7.98 -17.05
C GLN A 54 -22.10 -8.17 -15.99
N PHE A 55 -21.91 -7.14 -15.12
CA PHE A 55 -21.00 -7.24 -13.98
C PHE A 55 -21.41 -8.33 -13.00
N VAL A 56 -22.69 -8.41 -12.63
CA VAL A 56 -23.21 -9.47 -11.75
C VAL A 56 -23.09 -10.85 -12.44
N ASP A 57 -23.49 -10.94 -13.71
CA ASP A 57 -23.44 -12.16 -14.48
C ASP A 57 -22.01 -12.74 -14.59
N LEU A 58 -21.00 -11.89 -14.68
CA LEU A 58 -19.59 -12.29 -14.67
C LEU A 58 -19.24 -13.12 -13.42
N PHE A 59 -19.64 -12.64 -12.23
CA PHE A 59 -19.36 -13.33 -10.98
C PHE A 59 -20.23 -14.55 -10.77
N VAL A 60 -21.50 -14.50 -11.17
CA VAL A 60 -22.42 -15.65 -11.11
C VAL A 60 -21.93 -16.78 -11.99
N ASN A 61 -21.53 -16.47 -13.23
CA ASN A 61 -20.99 -17.47 -14.16
C ASN A 61 -19.67 -18.06 -13.63
N PHE A 62 -18.78 -17.22 -13.11
CA PHE A 62 -17.55 -17.70 -12.48
C PHE A 62 -17.81 -18.62 -11.30
N SER A 63 -18.77 -18.29 -10.43
CA SER A 63 -19.13 -19.14 -9.28
C SER A 63 -19.72 -20.50 -9.66
N ARG A 64 -20.31 -20.60 -10.86
CA ARG A 64 -20.89 -21.86 -11.39
C ARG A 64 -19.87 -22.72 -12.14
N SER A 65 -19.03 -22.09 -12.96
CA SER A 65 -18.10 -22.80 -13.84
C SER A 65 -16.68 -22.95 -13.27
N PHE A 66 -16.28 -22.07 -12.37
CA PHE A 66 -14.90 -21.88 -11.90
C PHE A 66 -13.88 -21.77 -13.06
N ASN A 67 -14.36 -21.33 -14.25
CA ASN A 67 -13.54 -21.18 -15.42
C ASN A 67 -12.84 -19.81 -15.41
N ILE A 68 -11.55 -19.80 -15.04
CA ILE A 68 -10.74 -18.59 -14.92
C ILE A 68 -10.56 -17.90 -16.28
N TYR A 69 -10.49 -18.68 -17.37
CA TYR A 69 -10.29 -18.09 -18.71
C TYR A 69 -11.50 -17.31 -19.17
N GLU A 70 -12.67 -17.91 -19.04
CA GLU A 70 -13.93 -17.26 -19.36
C GLU A 70 -14.16 -16.01 -18.49
N PHE A 71 -13.82 -16.11 -17.20
CA PHE A 71 -13.86 -14.96 -16.28
C PHE A 71 -12.94 -13.83 -16.73
N MET A 72 -11.71 -14.12 -17.14
CA MET A 72 -10.76 -13.11 -17.60
C MET A 72 -11.16 -12.50 -18.95
N ALA A 73 -11.60 -13.33 -19.90
CA ALA A 73 -12.06 -12.87 -21.21
C ALA A 73 -13.29 -11.96 -21.09
N ASN A 74 -14.29 -12.38 -20.33
CA ASN A 74 -15.50 -11.60 -20.05
C ASN A 74 -15.17 -10.35 -19.21
N GLY A 75 -14.19 -10.42 -18.31
CA GLY A 75 -13.70 -9.27 -17.54
C GLY A 75 -13.08 -8.19 -18.42
N VAL A 76 -12.28 -8.57 -19.43
CA VAL A 76 -11.74 -7.61 -20.41
C VAL A 76 -12.85 -6.98 -21.24
N SER A 77 -13.80 -7.79 -21.76
CA SER A 77 -14.93 -7.26 -22.52
C SER A 77 -15.81 -6.32 -21.70
N LEU A 78 -15.96 -6.58 -20.41
CA LEU A 78 -16.68 -5.70 -19.48
C LEU A 78 -15.96 -4.36 -19.28
N ILE A 79 -14.62 -4.36 -19.17
CA ILE A 79 -13.83 -3.12 -19.09
C ILE A 79 -13.94 -2.33 -20.39
N ASP A 80 -13.88 -2.98 -21.55
CA ASP A 80 -14.06 -2.32 -22.85
C ASP A 80 -15.46 -1.70 -22.98
N LEU A 81 -16.49 -2.42 -22.54
CA LEU A 81 -17.86 -1.89 -22.47
C LEU A 81 -17.96 -0.67 -21.56
N PHE A 82 -17.37 -0.74 -20.36
CA PHE A 82 -17.32 0.41 -19.44
C PHE A 82 -16.69 1.63 -20.09
N ILE A 83 -15.55 1.46 -20.74
CA ILE A 83 -14.86 2.55 -21.44
C ILE A 83 -15.75 3.13 -22.55
N GLN A 84 -16.41 2.28 -23.36
CA GLN A 84 -17.32 2.72 -24.43
C GLN A 84 -18.49 3.51 -23.88
N ILE A 85 -19.14 3.05 -22.80
CA ILE A 85 -20.27 3.76 -22.17
C ILE A 85 -19.82 5.14 -21.66
N ILE A 86 -18.69 5.22 -20.98
CA ILE A 86 -18.19 6.50 -20.44
C ILE A 86 -17.83 7.46 -21.59
N VAL A 87 -17.14 6.99 -22.62
CA VAL A 87 -16.76 7.81 -23.77
C VAL A 87 -17.99 8.31 -24.53
N ALA A 88 -18.99 7.46 -24.76
CA ALA A 88 -20.23 7.83 -25.44
C ALA A 88 -21.04 8.89 -24.67
N ASN A 89 -20.99 8.87 -23.34
CA ASN A 89 -21.75 9.79 -22.49
C ASN A 89 -20.88 10.90 -21.85
N ILE A 90 -19.65 11.08 -22.32
CA ILE A 90 -18.69 11.98 -21.69
C ILE A 90 -19.16 13.43 -21.60
N ALA A 91 -19.93 13.91 -22.61
CA ALA A 91 -20.48 15.25 -22.63
C ALA A 91 -21.43 15.53 -21.45
N ASN A 92 -22.16 14.51 -20.98
CA ASN A 92 -23.11 14.62 -19.88
C ASN A 92 -22.46 14.26 -18.53
N LEU A 93 -21.45 13.39 -18.53
CA LEU A 93 -20.84 12.83 -17.32
C LEU A 93 -19.53 13.51 -16.92
N TRP A 94 -18.91 14.34 -17.76
CA TRP A 94 -17.57 14.87 -17.50
C TRP A 94 -17.44 15.60 -16.15
N LEU A 95 -18.45 16.38 -15.77
CA LEU A 95 -18.45 17.12 -14.52
C LEU A 95 -18.47 16.16 -13.31
N TYR A 96 -19.34 15.14 -13.34
CA TYR A 96 -19.45 14.14 -12.27
C TYR A 96 -18.20 13.27 -12.18
N ILE A 97 -17.61 12.91 -13.32
CA ILE A 97 -16.34 12.15 -13.36
C ILE A 97 -15.21 12.97 -12.74
N VAL A 98 -15.11 14.26 -13.11
CA VAL A 98 -14.08 15.15 -12.53
C VAL A 98 -14.31 15.34 -11.03
N LEU A 99 -15.55 15.60 -10.59
CA LEU A 99 -15.88 15.72 -9.16
C LEU A 99 -15.56 14.43 -8.40
N PHE A 100 -15.94 13.29 -8.94
CA PHE A 100 -15.65 11.99 -8.33
C PHE A 100 -14.14 11.74 -8.21
N LEU A 101 -13.36 12.00 -9.27
CA LEU A 101 -11.91 11.90 -9.24
C LEU A 101 -11.29 12.87 -8.23
N VAL A 102 -11.73 14.13 -8.23
CA VAL A 102 -11.23 15.12 -7.27
C VAL A 102 -11.54 14.70 -5.83
N ILE A 103 -12.74 14.21 -5.56
CA ILE A 103 -13.13 13.73 -4.24
C ILE A 103 -12.31 12.53 -3.82
N ILE A 104 -12.14 11.52 -4.69
CA ILE A 104 -11.29 10.36 -4.40
C ILE A 104 -9.85 10.80 -4.12
N ILE A 105 -9.32 11.70 -4.93
CA ILE A 105 -7.96 12.21 -4.79
C ILE A 105 -7.81 12.97 -3.47
N LEU A 106 -8.71 13.90 -3.17
CA LEU A 106 -8.68 14.69 -1.94
C LEU A 106 -8.84 13.80 -0.72
N ILE A 107 -9.83 12.89 -0.71
CA ILE A 107 -10.08 12.00 0.41
C ILE A 107 -8.90 11.06 0.63
N ARG A 108 -8.37 10.46 -0.42
CA ARG A 108 -7.17 9.62 -0.31
C ARG A 108 -5.96 10.40 0.18
N ALA A 109 -5.77 11.65 -0.30
CA ALA A 109 -4.69 12.50 0.14
C ALA A 109 -4.84 12.90 1.62
N PHE A 110 -6.04 13.27 2.06
CA PHE A 110 -6.27 13.77 3.41
C PHE A 110 -6.46 12.68 4.45
N PHE A 111 -7.08 11.54 4.11
CA PHE A 111 -7.46 10.54 5.10
C PHE A 111 -6.64 9.24 5.04
N ALA A 112 -6.34 8.72 3.87
CA ALA A 112 -5.68 7.43 3.76
C ALA A 112 -4.20 7.41 4.19
N GLY A 113 -3.52 8.55 4.16
CA GLY A 113 -2.08 8.63 4.48
C GLY A 113 -1.73 9.14 5.87
N PHE A 114 -2.68 9.75 6.61
CA PHE A 114 -2.39 10.34 7.92
C PHE A 114 -1.92 9.33 8.96
N TYR A 115 -2.52 8.14 9.00
CA TYR A 115 -2.09 7.09 9.92
C TYR A 115 -0.64 6.64 9.68
N ALA A 116 -0.15 6.70 8.43
CA ALA A 116 1.19 6.27 8.09
C ALA A 116 2.26 7.13 8.77
N PHE A 117 2.08 8.46 8.80
CA PHE A 117 2.96 9.36 9.52
C PHE A 117 2.90 9.15 11.03
N SER A 118 1.69 9.03 11.60
CA SER A 118 1.52 8.78 13.02
C SER A 118 2.16 7.47 13.45
N ALA A 119 1.89 6.39 12.74
CA ALA A 119 2.47 5.08 13.05
C ALA A 119 4.00 5.08 12.88
N THR A 120 4.51 5.72 11.79
CA THR A 120 5.96 5.82 11.59
C THR A 120 6.64 6.62 12.69
N ASN A 121 6.03 7.68 13.19
CA ASN A 121 6.57 8.48 14.28
C ASN A 121 6.57 7.72 15.62
N VAL A 122 5.50 6.99 15.91
CA VAL A 122 5.45 6.08 17.07
C VAL A 122 6.56 5.03 16.98
N LEU A 123 6.74 4.43 15.80
CA LEU A 123 7.82 3.47 15.55
C LEU A 123 9.21 4.11 15.68
N TYR A 124 9.37 5.36 15.25
CA TYR A 124 10.64 6.10 15.39
C TYR A 124 11.06 6.23 16.86
N TYR A 125 10.15 6.67 17.74
CA TYR A 125 10.45 6.78 19.19
C TYR A 125 10.67 5.41 19.81
N TYR A 126 9.90 4.39 19.43
CA TYR A 126 10.11 3.04 19.93
C TYR A 126 11.46 2.45 19.46
N MET A 127 11.79 2.57 18.19
CA MET A 127 13.03 2.05 17.62
C MET A 127 14.28 2.81 18.08
N GLY A 128 14.16 4.12 18.33
CA GLY A 128 15.27 4.98 18.74
C GLY A 128 15.59 4.91 20.22
N SER A 129 14.58 4.91 21.09
CA SER A 129 14.73 5.09 22.55
C SER A 129 13.86 4.16 23.40
N ASN A 130 13.17 3.20 22.78
CA ASN A 130 12.22 2.29 23.45
C ASN A 130 11.10 3.04 24.22
N ILE A 131 10.74 4.23 23.77
CA ILE A 131 9.68 5.06 24.39
C ILE A 131 8.37 4.85 23.64
N ARG A 132 7.28 4.63 24.37
CA ARG A 132 5.94 4.58 23.82
C ARG A 132 5.40 5.99 23.61
N TYR A 133 5.30 6.40 22.35
CA TYR A 133 4.75 7.70 21.96
C TYR A 133 3.26 7.62 21.61
N GLY A 134 2.50 8.71 21.86
CA GLY A 134 1.07 8.74 21.58
C GLY A 134 0.76 8.82 20.08
N PHE A 135 -0.07 7.90 19.56
CA PHE A 135 -0.48 7.88 18.15
C PHE A 135 -1.28 9.13 17.76
N THR A 136 -2.27 9.52 18.56
CA THR A 136 -3.10 10.71 18.33
C THR A 136 -2.29 12.00 18.45
N HIS A 137 -1.41 12.09 19.44
CA HIS A 137 -0.50 13.24 19.57
C HIS A 137 0.40 13.38 18.33
N SER A 138 0.96 12.27 17.86
CA SER A 138 1.76 12.23 16.63
C SER A 138 0.98 12.68 15.39
N LEU A 139 -0.31 12.35 15.31
CA LEU A 139 -1.17 12.75 14.20
C LEU A 139 -1.31 14.28 14.10
N PHE A 140 -1.54 14.93 15.22
CA PHE A 140 -1.65 16.40 15.27
C PHE A 140 -0.30 17.10 15.11
N ALA A 141 0.76 16.60 15.74
CA ALA A 141 2.10 17.19 15.67
C ALA A 141 2.65 17.22 14.23
N LEU A 142 2.38 16.16 13.44
CA LEU A 142 2.87 16.04 12.06
C LEU A 142 1.82 16.45 11.01
N PHE A 143 0.69 17.02 11.39
CA PHE A 143 -0.42 17.34 10.50
C PHE A 143 0.00 18.17 9.28
N LYS A 144 0.69 19.29 9.49
CA LYS A 144 1.21 20.15 8.40
C LYS A 144 2.14 19.41 7.44
N THR A 145 3.06 18.63 7.99
CA THR A 145 4.04 17.86 7.20
C THR A 145 3.35 16.78 6.39
N ASN A 146 2.35 16.14 6.98
CA ASN A 146 1.56 15.11 6.33
C ASN A 146 0.74 15.69 5.16
N ILE A 147 0.06 16.82 5.31
CA ILE A 147 -0.65 17.46 4.19
C ILE A 147 0.30 17.72 3.02
N LYS A 148 1.46 18.32 3.29
CA LYS A 148 2.47 18.58 2.24
C LYS A 148 2.94 17.29 1.57
N TYR A 149 3.16 16.23 2.35
CA TYR A 149 3.53 14.93 1.83
C TYR A 149 2.43 14.34 0.95
N GLN A 150 1.17 14.41 1.38
CA GLN A 150 0.04 13.85 0.62
C GLN A 150 -0.12 14.54 -0.73
N LEU A 151 0.02 15.87 -0.78
CA LEU A 151 -0.01 16.61 -2.05
C LEU A 151 1.15 16.21 -2.97
N CYS A 152 2.37 16.11 -2.45
CA CYS A 152 3.52 15.65 -3.24
C CYS A 152 3.39 14.18 -3.67
N SER A 153 2.91 13.33 -2.78
CA SER A 153 2.66 11.91 -3.06
C SER A 153 1.60 11.71 -4.15
N LEU A 154 0.56 12.55 -4.15
CA LEU A 154 -0.47 12.55 -5.17
C LEU A 154 0.12 12.89 -6.55
N LEU A 155 0.98 13.89 -6.63
CA LEU A 155 1.61 14.27 -7.90
C LEU A 155 2.58 13.22 -8.45
N ILE A 156 3.21 12.41 -7.58
CA ILE A 156 4.24 11.45 -7.99
C ILE A 156 3.69 10.02 -8.02
N VAL A 157 3.08 9.58 -6.93
CA VAL A 157 2.69 8.16 -6.76
C VAL A 157 1.40 7.84 -7.49
N PHE A 158 0.48 8.79 -7.60
CA PHE A 158 -0.79 8.56 -8.30
C PHE A 158 -0.61 8.31 -9.80
N PRO A 159 0.16 9.12 -10.57
CA PRO A 159 0.43 8.81 -11.98
C PRO A 159 1.13 7.47 -12.18
N ILE A 160 2.06 7.10 -11.28
CA ILE A 160 2.72 5.79 -11.32
C ILE A 160 1.72 4.66 -11.10
N ASN A 161 0.78 4.80 -10.16
CA ASN A 161 -0.28 3.81 -9.97
C ASN A 161 -1.16 3.69 -11.22
N CYS A 162 -1.57 4.80 -11.82
CA CYS A 162 -2.34 4.80 -13.06
C CYS A 162 -1.57 4.11 -14.20
N ALA A 163 -0.29 4.42 -14.36
CA ALA A 163 0.55 3.79 -15.37
C ALA A 163 0.67 2.26 -15.14
N PHE A 164 0.79 1.81 -13.88
CA PHE A 164 0.82 0.38 -13.58
C PHE A 164 -0.51 -0.31 -13.89
N MET A 165 -1.65 0.31 -13.56
CA MET A 165 -2.97 -0.25 -13.87
C MET A 165 -3.19 -0.36 -15.38
N VAL A 166 -2.81 0.68 -16.13
CA VAL A 166 -2.87 0.68 -17.60
C VAL A 166 -1.95 -0.39 -18.19
N ALA A 167 -0.73 -0.52 -17.68
CA ALA A 167 0.20 -1.55 -18.14
C ALA A 167 -0.33 -2.97 -17.89
N LEU A 168 -0.90 -3.23 -16.70
CA LEU A 168 -1.52 -4.52 -16.37
C LEU A 168 -2.76 -4.82 -17.24
N TYR A 169 -3.57 -3.80 -17.52
CA TYR A 169 -4.71 -3.94 -18.43
C TYR A 169 -4.28 -4.33 -19.85
N PHE A 170 -3.30 -3.62 -20.44
CA PHE A 170 -2.79 -3.97 -21.76
C PHE A 170 -2.11 -5.34 -21.80
N LEU A 171 -1.40 -5.70 -20.73
CA LEU A 171 -0.81 -7.04 -20.59
C LEU A 171 -1.90 -8.11 -20.57
N LEU A 172 -2.95 -7.93 -19.77
CA LEU A 172 -4.08 -8.84 -19.71
C LEU A 172 -4.77 -8.98 -21.07
N ARG A 173 -5.05 -7.86 -21.72
CA ARG A 173 -5.66 -7.81 -23.06
C ARG A 173 -4.80 -8.55 -24.10
N TRP A 174 -3.50 -8.35 -24.06
CA TRP A 174 -2.57 -9.05 -24.96
C TRP A 174 -2.63 -10.58 -24.77
N PHE A 175 -2.64 -11.05 -23.52
CA PHE A 175 -2.80 -12.48 -23.23
C PHE A 175 -4.14 -13.03 -23.71
N VAL A 176 -5.23 -12.29 -23.56
CA VAL A 176 -6.58 -12.70 -24.02
C VAL A 176 -6.63 -12.81 -25.54
N ILE A 177 -5.99 -11.90 -26.27
CA ILE A 177 -5.93 -11.94 -27.76
C ILE A 177 -5.02 -13.10 -28.22
N SER A 178 -4.00 -13.44 -27.46
CA SER A 178 -3.05 -14.51 -27.80
C SER A 178 -3.56 -15.85 -27.26
N GLU A 179 -4.51 -16.48 -27.95
CA GLU A 179 -5.22 -17.71 -27.51
C GLU A 179 -4.31 -18.79 -26.93
N GLY A 180 -3.12 -19.02 -27.51
CA GLY A 180 -2.17 -20.04 -27.02
C GLY A 180 -1.52 -19.71 -25.67
N LEU A 181 -1.56 -18.44 -25.22
CA LEU A 181 -0.95 -17.98 -23.97
C LEU A 181 -1.99 -17.72 -22.86
N LEU A 182 -3.27 -17.89 -23.13
CA LEU A 182 -4.36 -17.58 -22.21
C LEU A 182 -4.23 -18.35 -20.88
N ILE A 183 -3.72 -19.59 -20.92
CA ILE A 183 -3.48 -20.43 -19.72
C ILE A 183 -2.47 -19.77 -18.76
N LEU A 184 -1.48 -19.09 -19.30
CA LEU A 184 -0.42 -18.46 -18.50
C LEU A 184 -0.79 -17.06 -18.00
N ALA A 185 -1.85 -16.46 -18.57
CA ALA A 185 -2.26 -15.09 -18.27
C ALA A 185 -2.47 -14.80 -16.76
N PRO A 186 -3.26 -15.59 -15.99
CA PRO A 186 -3.47 -15.30 -14.56
C PRO A 186 -2.16 -15.30 -13.77
N ILE A 187 -1.31 -16.28 -14.05
CA ILE A 187 -0.03 -16.46 -13.35
C ILE A 187 0.92 -15.31 -13.69
N ALA A 188 1.07 -15.02 -15.00
CA ALA A 188 1.96 -13.95 -15.47
C ALA A 188 1.53 -12.56 -14.95
N VAL A 189 0.25 -12.22 -15.06
CA VAL A 189 -0.30 -10.94 -14.58
C VAL A 189 -0.12 -10.81 -13.08
N PHE A 190 -0.37 -11.88 -12.31
CA PHE A 190 -0.18 -11.89 -10.87
C PHE A 190 1.29 -11.65 -10.48
N PHE A 191 2.23 -12.37 -11.07
CA PHE A 191 3.66 -12.18 -10.79
C PHE A 191 4.16 -10.79 -11.20
N ILE A 192 3.77 -10.30 -12.38
CA ILE A 192 4.15 -8.96 -12.84
C ILE A 192 3.56 -7.89 -11.91
N ALA A 193 2.31 -8.03 -11.46
CA ALA A 193 1.71 -7.14 -10.49
C ALA A 193 2.51 -7.11 -9.18
N ILE A 194 2.90 -8.27 -8.63
CA ILE A 194 3.74 -8.34 -7.42
C ILE A 194 5.07 -7.62 -7.63
N LEU A 195 5.74 -7.83 -8.76
CA LEU A 195 7.01 -7.18 -9.07
C LEU A 195 6.87 -5.66 -9.18
N LEU A 196 5.84 -5.15 -9.88
CA LEU A 196 5.56 -3.72 -10.01
C LEU A 196 5.25 -3.06 -8.65
N PHE A 197 4.40 -3.70 -7.83
CA PHE A 197 4.08 -3.20 -6.49
C PHE A 197 5.29 -3.25 -5.56
N SER A 198 6.10 -4.31 -5.64
CA SER A 198 7.34 -4.43 -4.86
C SER A 198 8.35 -3.35 -5.25
N LEU A 199 8.48 -3.07 -6.53
CA LEU A 199 9.33 -2.01 -7.06
C LEU A 199 8.89 -0.64 -6.51
N LYS A 200 7.59 -0.34 -6.58
CA LYS A 200 7.03 0.90 -6.02
C LYS A 200 7.29 1.02 -4.52
N ILE A 201 6.95 -0.02 -3.74
CA ILE A 201 7.19 0.00 -2.29
C ILE A 201 8.67 0.21 -2.02
N THR A 202 9.56 -0.47 -2.74
CA THR A 202 11.01 -0.31 -2.57
C THR A 202 11.44 1.13 -2.79
N PHE A 203 11.08 1.76 -3.90
CA PHE A 203 11.51 3.14 -4.20
C PHE A 203 11.00 4.17 -3.19
N PHE A 204 9.75 4.03 -2.73
CA PHE A 204 9.13 5.00 -1.82
C PHE A 204 9.21 4.63 -0.34
N SER A 205 9.75 3.45 -0.01
CA SER A 205 9.86 2.95 1.38
C SER A 205 10.61 3.89 2.32
N GLY A 206 11.65 4.56 1.82
CA GLY A 206 12.46 5.47 2.61
C GLY A 206 11.88 6.88 2.77
N TRP A 207 10.79 7.25 2.08
CA TRP A 207 10.32 8.63 2.02
C TRP A 207 9.76 9.14 3.37
N ILE A 208 8.74 8.48 3.92
CA ILE A 208 8.17 8.85 5.23
C ILE A 208 9.22 8.69 6.34
N PRO A 209 9.96 7.55 6.45
CA PRO A 209 11.04 7.43 7.42
C PRO A 209 12.07 8.56 7.37
N ALA A 210 12.49 8.98 6.16
CA ALA A 210 13.45 10.07 6.03
C ALA A 210 12.91 11.42 6.52
N ILE A 211 11.62 11.70 6.32
CA ILE A 211 10.98 12.93 6.83
C ILE A 211 10.93 12.89 8.35
N VAL A 212 10.51 11.78 8.95
CA VAL A 212 10.34 11.65 10.40
C VAL A 212 11.68 11.61 11.11
N VAL A 213 12.64 10.80 10.65
CA VAL A 213 13.94 10.62 11.33
C VAL A 213 14.84 11.85 11.21
N PHE A 214 14.80 12.55 10.07
CA PHE A 214 15.66 13.71 9.84
C PHE A 214 14.92 15.05 10.00
N GLU A 215 13.67 15.04 10.39
CA GLU A 215 12.80 16.23 10.54
C GLU A 215 12.90 17.20 9.36
N CYS A 216 13.00 16.65 8.15
CA CYS A 216 13.29 17.42 6.95
C CYS A 216 12.03 17.62 6.10
N GLY A 217 12.08 18.64 5.21
CA GLY A 217 10.98 18.89 4.27
C GLY A 217 10.75 17.71 3.30
N VAL A 218 9.53 17.63 2.77
CA VAL A 218 9.03 16.49 1.97
C VAL A 218 9.93 16.13 0.78
N TRP A 219 10.39 17.10 0.00
CA TRP A 219 11.28 16.90 -1.14
C TRP A 219 12.69 16.44 -0.74
N LYS A 220 13.22 17.01 0.38
CA LYS A 220 14.50 16.55 0.93
C LYS A 220 14.38 15.11 1.45
N GLY A 221 13.22 14.78 2.08
CA GLY A 221 12.91 13.44 2.53
C GLY A 221 12.85 12.44 1.38
N LEU A 222 12.21 12.79 0.25
CA LEU A 222 12.19 11.96 -0.95
C LEU A 222 13.60 11.65 -1.47
N LYS A 223 14.43 12.69 -1.65
CA LYS A 223 15.82 12.52 -2.13
C LYS A 223 16.65 11.64 -1.20
N LYS A 224 16.56 11.88 0.13
CA LYS A 224 17.25 11.07 1.14
C LYS A 224 16.72 9.63 1.19
N GLY A 225 15.40 9.46 1.10
CA GLY A 225 14.74 8.15 1.08
C GLY A 225 15.20 7.31 -0.13
N ILE A 226 15.13 7.85 -1.34
CA ILE A 226 15.59 7.17 -2.55
C ILE A 226 17.10 6.83 -2.46
N LYS A 227 17.92 7.78 -2.02
CA LYS A 227 19.38 7.52 -1.86
C LYS A 227 19.64 6.39 -0.85
N ALA A 228 18.88 6.30 0.22
CA ALA A 228 18.97 5.23 1.20
C ALA A 228 18.64 3.86 0.59
N VAL A 229 17.57 3.80 -0.18
CA VAL A 229 17.13 2.57 -0.87
C VAL A 229 18.16 2.12 -1.91
N LEU A 230 18.65 3.02 -2.76
CA LEU A 230 19.58 2.70 -3.83
C LEU A 230 20.89 2.08 -3.32
N ARG A 231 21.34 2.44 -2.11
CA ARG A 231 22.54 1.85 -1.50
C ARG A 231 22.42 0.33 -1.26
N ARG A 232 21.19 -0.19 -1.11
CA ARG A 232 20.91 -1.61 -0.84
C ARG A 232 19.73 -2.12 -1.66
N PHE A 233 19.61 -1.62 -2.89
CA PHE A 233 18.44 -1.83 -3.74
C PHE A 233 18.05 -3.30 -3.87
N TYR A 234 18.98 -4.16 -4.29
CA TYR A 234 18.70 -5.57 -4.50
C TYR A 234 18.15 -6.26 -3.26
N ARG A 235 18.77 -6.00 -2.09
CA ARG A 235 18.30 -6.58 -0.82
C ARG A 235 16.96 -6.03 -0.38
N SER A 236 16.72 -4.73 -0.57
CA SER A 236 15.44 -4.09 -0.25
C SER A 236 14.34 -4.59 -1.18
N PHE A 237 14.61 -4.69 -2.47
CA PHE A 237 13.65 -5.19 -3.46
C PHE A 237 13.27 -6.66 -3.18
N SER A 238 14.25 -7.54 -3.02
CA SER A 238 14.00 -8.94 -2.68
C SER A 238 13.16 -9.08 -1.39
N THR A 239 13.49 -8.31 -0.35
CA THR A 239 12.72 -8.35 0.91
C THR A 239 11.31 -7.78 0.71
N SER A 240 11.10 -6.75 -0.12
CA SER A 240 9.77 -6.20 -0.40
C SER A 240 8.88 -7.20 -1.13
N VAL A 241 9.43 -7.99 -2.06
CA VAL A 241 8.71 -9.10 -2.71
C VAL A 241 8.23 -10.11 -1.66
N PHE A 242 9.12 -10.54 -0.75
CA PHE A 242 8.74 -11.45 0.34
C PHE A 242 7.67 -10.86 1.26
N VAL A 243 7.77 -9.58 1.62
CA VAL A 243 6.77 -8.89 2.45
C VAL A 243 5.41 -8.87 1.76
N ILE A 244 5.36 -8.54 0.46
CA ILE A 244 4.10 -8.52 -0.31
C ILE A 244 3.51 -9.93 -0.41
N LEU A 245 4.32 -10.93 -0.75
CA LEU A 245 3.85 -12.32 -0.79
C LEU A 245 3.31 -12.77 0.56
N SER A 246 4.01 -12.45 1.66
CA SER A 246 3.53 -12.78 3.02
C SER A 246 2.21 -12.10 3.34
N ILE A 247 2.02 -10.84 2.93
CA ILE A 247 0.77 -10.10 3.09
C ILE A 247 -0.36 -10.74 2.28
N ILE A 248 -0.10 -11.12 1.03
CA ILE A 248 -1.10 -11.77 0.17
C ILE A 248 -1.52 -13.12 0.79
N ILE A 249 -0.55 -13.96 1.14
CA ILE A 249 -0.82 -15.26 1.76
C ILE A 249 -1.62 -15.08 3.06
N LEU A 250 -1.20 -14.17 3.94
CA LEU A 250 -1.91 -13.88 5.18
C LEU A 250 -3.37 -13.48 4.93
N ASN A 251 -3.59 -12.53 4.02
CA ASN A 251 -4.95 -12.05 3.74
C ASN A 251 -5.82 -13.13 3.10
N VAL A 252 -5.29 -13.89 2.13
CA VAL A 252 -6.04 -14.97 1.46
C VAL A 252 -6.38 -16.08 2.43
N MET A 253 -5.40 -16.58 3.19
CA MET A 253 -5.62 -17.67 4.16
C MET A 253 -6.64 -17.25 5.23
N CYS A 254 -6.48 -16.08 5.81
CA CYS A 254 -7.42 -15.61 6.82
C CYS A 254 -8.82 -15.35 6.22
N ALA A 255 -8.91 -14.78 5.02
CA ALA A 255 -10.20 -14.53 4.37
C ALA A 255 -10.96 -15.83 4.07
N VAL A 256 -10.27 -16.85 3.56
CA VAL A 256 -10.85 -18.16 3.29
C VAL A 256 -11.35 -18.81 4.61
N CYS A 257 -10.52 -18.82 5.66
CA CYS A 257 -10.89 -19.43 6.94
C CYS A 257 -12.07 -18.72 7.65
N THR A 258 -12.31 -17.43 7.38
CA THR A 258 -13.32 -16.62 8.08
C THR A 258 -14.42 -16.11 7.18
N PHE A 259 -14.54 -16.63 5.97
CA PHE A 259 -15.48 -16.13 4.95
C PHE A 259 -15.41 -14.60 4.75
N GLY A 260 -14.18 -14.06 4.79
CA GLY A 260 -13.91 -12.65 4.57
C GLY A 260 -13.95 -11.77 5.83
N ALA A 261 -14.45 -12.21 6.96
CA ALA A 261 -14.57 -11.38 8.17
C ALA A 261 -13.20 -10.89 8.71
N SER A 262 -12.15 -11.69 8.55
CA SER A 262 -10.79 -11.33 8.98
C SER A 262 -10.19 -10.15 8.21
N VAL A 263 -10.70 -9.81 7.02
CA VAL A 263 -10.20 -8.72 6.18
C VAL A 263 -10.17 -7.39 6.94
N LEU A 264 -11.13 -7.18 7.84
CA LEU A 264 -11.16 -5.99 8.70
C LEU A 264 -9.90 -5.82 9.56
N ILE A 265 -9.30 -6.92 10.02
CA ILE A 265 -8.09 -6.89 10.87
C ILE A 265 -6.83 -7.05 10.02
N THR A 266 -6.87 -7.89 8.99
CA THR A 266 -5.67 -8.20 8.19
C THR A 266 -5.24 -7.03 7.29
N ILE A 267 -6.14 -6.14 6.87
CA ILE A 267 -5.78 -4.91 6.13
C ILE A 267 -4.97 -3.94 7.00
N PRO A 268 -5.42 -3.53 8.21
CA PRO A 268 -4.61 -2.71 9.12
C PRO A 268 -3.28 -3.36 9.51
N LEU A 269 -3.28 -4.68 9.74
CA LEU A 269 -2.06 -5.44 10.02
C LEU A 269 -1.09 -5.40 8.83
N SER A 270 -1.57 -5.60 7.62
CA SER A 270 -0.77 -5.49 6.39
C SER A 270 -0.16 -4.10 6.23
N SER A 271 -0.93 -3.06 6.53
CA SER A 271 -0.46 -1.68 6.52
C SER A 271 0.65 -1.46 7.55
N LEU A 272 0.49 -1.97 8.78
CA LEU A 272 1.53 -1.91 9.81
C LEU A 272 2.80 -2.66 9.37
N ILE A 273 2.67 -3.86 8.79
CA ILE A 273 3.81 -4.64 8.27
C ILE A 273 4.62 -3.82 7.27
N VAL A 274 3.96 -3.14 6.32
CA VAL A 274 4.64 -2.29 5.33
C VAL A 274 5.34 -1.10 6.00
N LEU A 275 4.70 -0.43 6.95
CA LEU A 275 5.30 0.71 7.66
C LEU A 275 6.52 0.30 8.48
N VAL A 276 6.43 -0.80 9.21
CA VAL A 276 7.56 -1.36 9.98
C VAL A 276 8.68 -1.80 9.05
N TYR A 277 8.37 -2.47 7.94
CA TYR A 277 9.35 -2.81 6.92
C TYR A 277 10.09 -1.57 6.39
N ASN A 278 9.36 -0.51 6.07
CA ASN A 278 9.93 0.74 5.60
C ASN A 278 10.90 1.36 6.60
N MET A 279 10.55 1.34 7.89
CA MET A 279 11.40 1.83 8.96
C MET A 279 12.66 0.97 9.14
N VAL A 280 12.51 -0.35 9.21
CA VAL A 280 13.65 -1.30 9.34
C VAL A 280 14.61 -1.15 8.17
N MET A 281 14.08 -1.09 6.94
CA MET A 281 14.87 -0.90 5.74
C MET A 281 15.67 0.40 5.80
N PHE A 282 15.01 1.49 6.20
CA PHE A 282 15.62 2.81 6.29
C PHE A 282 16.74 2.84 7.33
N TYR A 283 16.50 2.35 8.57
CA TYR A 283 17.49 2.28 9.64
C TYR A 283 18.71 1.45 9.22
N LEU A 284 18.48 0.26 8.65
CA LEU A 284 19.57 -0.60 8.16
C LEU A 284 20.36 0.03 7.01
N SER A 285 19.70 0.81 6.13
CA SER A 285 20.37 1.49 5.01
C SER A 285 21.21 2.69 5.45
N GLN A 286 20.83 3.33 6.55
CA GLN A 286 21.58 4.43 7.16
C GLN A 286 22.62 3.96 8.17
N GLY A 287 22.65 2.67 8.52
CA GLY A 287 23.57 2.15 9.52
C GLY A 287 23.23 2.60 10.94
N MET A 288 21.96 2.83 11.24
CA MET A 288 21.49 3.29 12.55
C MET A 288 21.18 2.09 13.46
N ARG A 289 21.45 2.23 14.75
CA ARG A 289 21.03 1.28 15.80
C ARG A 289 19.52 1.42 16.02
N PHE A 290 18.85 0.31 16.38
CA PHE A 290 17.43 0.36 16.73
C PHE A 290 17.01 -0.80 17.62
N TYR A 291 16.03 -0.53 18.48
CA TYR A 291 15.36 -1.53 19.30
C TYR A 291 14.38 -2.34 18.46
N VAL A 292 14.37 -3.66 18.62
CA VAL A 292 13.40 -4.57 17.97
C VAL A 292 12.32 -4.98 18.96
N ASP A 293 12.73 -5.23 20.20
CA ASP A 293 11.91 -5.47 21.37
C ASP A 293 12.60 -4.83 22.59
N ASN A 294 12.03 -5.01 23.78
CA ASN A 294 12.57 -4.42 25.01
C ASN A 294 13.99 -4.89 25.37
N GLU A 295 14.40 -6.04 24.83
CA GLU A 295 15.67 -6.68 25.20
C GLU A 295 16.68 -6.70 24.04
N GLN A 296 16.20 -6.56 22.80
CA GLN A 296 17.03 -6.76 21.62
C GLN A 296 17.27 -5.47 20.84
N VAL A 297 18.55 -5.07 20.77
CA VAL A 297 19.03 -3.98 19.92
C VAL A 297 19.74 -4.54 18.69
N VAL A 298 19.43 -4.02 17.52
CA VAL A 298 20.15 -4.31 16.28
C VAL A 298 21.22 -3.25 16.07
N THR A 299 22.49 -3.67 16.17
CA THR A 299 23.64 -2.83 15.86
C THR A 299 24.17 -3.20 14.47
N PRO A 300 24.27 -2.25 13.52
CA PRO A 300 24.89 -2.51 12.23
C PRO A 300 26.37 -2.81 12.36
N LYS A 301 26.88 -3.79 11.61
CA LYS A 301 28.31 -4.22 11.64
C LYS A 301 29.31 -3.07 11.58
N ARG A 302 29.00 -2.02 10.82
CA ARG A 302 29.85 -0.84 10.68
C ARG A 302 30.05 -0.04 11.97
N LEU A 303 29.12 -0.14 12.90
CA LEU A 303 29.22 0.49 14.24
C LEU A 303 29.92 -0.45 15.24
N GLU A 304 29.84 -1.77 15.04
CA GLU A 304 30.59 -2.75 15.84
C GLU A 304 32.10 -2.60 15.62
N GLU A 305 32.52 -2.26 14.40
CA GLU A 305 33.94 -2.05 14.05
C GLU A 305 34.50 -0.70 14.55
N THR A 306 33.65 0.33 14.67
CA THR A 306 34.12 1.70 15.06
C THR A 306 34.14 1.90 16.58
N ASP A 307 33.36 1.16 17.35
CA ASP A 307 33.25 1.39 18.79
C ASP A 307 34.39 0.72 19.59
N GLY A 308 35.32 -0.03 18.98
CA GLY A 308 36.48 -0.66 19.64
C GLY A 308 36.14 -1.60 20.83
N LEU A 309 34.86 -1.70 21.12
CA LEU A 309 34.27 -2.47 22.23
C LEU A 309 33.68 -3.75 21.69
N GLY A 310 34.48 -4.54 20.99
CA GLY A 310 34.10 -5.87 20.56
C GLY A 310 33.65 -6.69 21.76
N GLY A 311 32.33 -6.80 21.95
CA GLY A 311 31.76 -7.76 22.89
C GLY A 311 30.89 -7.24 24.03
N LEU A 312 30.80 -5.96 24.29
CA LEU A 312 29.81 -5.47 25.27
C LEU A 312 28.44 -5.34 24.66
N LYS A 313 27.58 -6.33 24.87
CA LYS A 313 26.12 -6.16 24.74
C LYS A 313 25.70 -5.15 25.80
N TYR A 314 25.56 -3.90 25.43
CA TYR A 314 24.96 -2.92 26.33
C TYR A 314 23.49 -3.31 26.56
N ILE A 315 23.26 -3.91 27.73
CA ILE A 315 21.97 -3.92 28.39
C ILE A 315 21.91 -2.61 29.16
N ILE A 316 21.20 -1.63 28.67
CA ILE A 316 20.71 -0.49 29.45
C ILE A 316 19.21 -0.44 29.26
#